data_49ccc7e1c094db0839ec301b8ff821c3
#
_entry.id   49ccc7e1c094db0839ec301b8ff821c3
#
_cell.length_a   1.000
_cell.length_b   1.000
_cell.length_c   1.000
_cell.angle_alpha   90.00
_cell.angle_beta   90.00
_cell.angle_gamma   90.00
#
_symmetry.space_group_name_H-M   'P 1'
#
loop_
_entity.id
_entity.type
_entity.pdbx_description
1 polymer ?
#
loop_
_entity_poly.entity_id
_entity_poly.type
_entity_poly.pdbx_seq_one_letter_code
_entity_poly.pdbx_strand_id
1 'polypeptide(L)'
;MREIKYSEAILEATDYSLGKDPSVLVVGLGVPDPKGIFGTTSGLQEKYGDHRVMDMPVSENGMTGIITGASLNGFRPILTHQRVEFALLSIEQIVNQAAKWFYMNAGQQNVPIVIRLIIGRGWGQGPQHAQSLESWFAHIPGLKVVMPSNSYDAKGLLISSVEDDNPVIFIEHRWLHNTFDNVPSEGYRVLIGKARLARKGSDVTIVSHSYMVLESLRCAD
;
A
#
# COMPACT_ATOMS: atom_id res chain seq x y z
N MET A 1 8.61 19.48 10.83
CA MET A 1 8.97 18.12 10.42
C MET A 1 9.57 17.40 11.61
N ARG A 2 9.37 16.10 11.72
CA ARG A 2 9.93 15.22 12.73
C ARG A 2 10.42 13.94 12.07
N GLU A 3 11.45 13.35 12.63
CA GLU A 3 12.01 12.11 12.12
C GLU A 3 11.19 10.92 12.63
N ILE A 4 10.65 10.11 11.70
CA ILE A 4 9.87 8.90 12.01
C ILE A 4 10.26 7.74 11.11
N LYS A 5 9.99 6.53 11.58
CA LYS A 5 10.19 5.33 10.78
C LYS A 5 9.22 5.25 9.60
N TYR A 6 9.62 4.53 8.57
CA TYR A 6 8.75 4.23 7.43
C TYR A 6 7.46 3.49 7.87
N SER A 7 7.57 2.50 8.78
CA SER A 7 6.40 1.79 9.32
C SER A 7 5.47 2.72 10.10
N GLU A 8 6.01 3.68 10.85
CA GLU A 8 5.22 4.70 11.56
C GLU A 8 4.54 5.66 10.57
N ALA A 9 5.20 5.99 9.47
CA ALA A 9 4.63 6.84 8.41
C ALA A 9 3.41 6.16 7.74
N ILE A 10 3.45 4.84 7.53
CA ILE A 10 2.32 4.04 7.06
C ILE A 10 1.18 4.02 8.08
N LEU A 11 1.51 3.78 9.36
CA LEU A 11 0.53 3.82 10.45
C LEU A 11 -0.18 5.18 10.52
N GLU A 12 0.57 6.27 10.48
CA GLU A 12 0.01 7.62 10.51
C GLU A 12 -0.84 7.96 9.28
N ALA A 13 -0.46 7.50 8.09
CA ALA A 13 -1.27 7.68 6.89
C ALA A 13 -2.62 6.97 7.03
N THR A 14 -2.59 5.75 7.56
CA THR A 14 -3.79 4.94 7.80
C THR A 14 -4.67 5.58 8.90
N ASP A 15 -4.07 6.00 10.00
CA ASP A 15 -4.75 6.71 11.09
C ASP A 15 -5.40 8.02 10.61
N TYR A 16 -4.67 8.80 9.83
CA TYR A 16 -5.20 10.03 9.23
C TYR A 16 -6.40 9.75 8.32
N SER A 17 -6.31 8.74 7.46
CA SER A 17 -7.38 8.38 6.53
C SER A 17 -8.64 7.90 7.26
N LEU A 18 -8.48 7.03 8.27
CA LEU A 18 -9.59 6.57 9.13
C LEU A 18 -10.24 7.72 9.89
N GLY A 19 -9.44 8.65 10.43
CA GLY A 19 -9.96 9.79 11.17
C GLY A 19 -10.62 10.84 10.31
N LYS A 20 -10.25 10.95 9.04
CA LYS A 20 -10.74 11.95 8.10
C LYS A 20 -12.01 11.53 7.37
N ASP A 21 -12.12 10.24 7.05
CA ASP A 21 -13.21 9.71 6.22
C ASP A 21 -13.84 8.47 6.86
N PRO A 22 -15.14 8.53 7.26
CA PRO A 22 -15.84 7.41 7.85
C PRO A 22 -16.04 6.22 6.91
N SER A 23 -15.89 6.39 5.60
CA SER A 23 -15.99 5.30 4.62
C SER A 23 -14.73 4.44 4.53
N VAL A 24 -13.60 4.90 5.09
CA VAL A 24 -12.34 4.14 5.08
C VAL A 24 -12.43 2.96 6.04
N LEU A 25 -12.08 1.77 5.53
CA LEU A 25 -11.99 0.52 6.27
C LEU A 25 -10.56 -0.03 6.16
N VAL A 26 -10.09 -0.74 7.19
CA VAL A 26 -8.83 -1.50 7.14
C VAL A 26 -9.13 -2.96 7.41
N VAL A 27 -8.74 -3.81 6.47
CA VAL A 27 -9.01 -5.26 6.53
C VAL A 27 -7.73 -6.03 6.19
N GLY A 28 -7.47 -7.11 6.90
CA GLY A 28 -6.35 -7.99 6.59
C GLY A 28 -6.07 -8.98 7.71
N LEU A 29 -5.49 -10.10 7.38
CA LEU A 29 -5.10 -11.11 8.36
C LEU A 29 -4.06 -10.56 9.33
N GLY A 30 -4.39 -10.57 10.63
CA GLY A 30 -3.54 -10.04 11.70
C GLY A 30 -3.48 -8.50 11.76
N VAL A 31 -4.38 -7.77 11.09
CA VAL A 31 -4.49 -6.31 11.19
C VAL A 31 -4.72 -5.86 12.64
N PRO A 32 -5.60 -6.50 13.44
CA PRO A 32 -5.82 -6.11 14.83
C PRO A 32 -4.84 -6.73 15.84
N ASP A 33 -3.88 -7.54 15.40
CA ASP A 33 -2.89 -8.12 16.31
C ASP A 33 -2.11 -7.04 17.09
N PRO A 34 -1.66 -7.30 18.32
CA PRO A 34 -0.94 -6.31 19.13
C PRO A 34 0.31 -5.73 18.47
N LYS A 35 0.96 -6.52 17.60
CA LYS A 35 2.12 -6.05 16.81
C LYS A 35 1.70 -5.40 15.49
N GLY A 36 0.41 -5.46 15.14
CA GLY A 36 -0.12 -5.00 13.86
C GLY A 36 0.69 -5.52 12.68
N ILE A 37 0.31 -5.34 11.46
CA ILE A 37 1.13 -5.78 10.32
C ILE A 37 2.52 -5.11 10.37
N PHE A 38 3.47 -5.71 11.07
CA PHE A 38 4.83 -5.17 11.33
C PHE A 38 4.85 -3.75 11.92
N GLY A 39 3.87 -3.43 12.79
CA GLY A 39 3.70 -2.12 13.40
C GLY A 39 2.93 -1.09 12.57
N THR A 40 2.51 -1.44 11.37
CA THR A 40 1.82 -0.49 10.46
C THR A 40 0.31 -0.36 10.70
N THR A 41 -0.26 -1.18 11.61
CA THR A 41 -1.69 -1.16 11.97
C THR A 41 -1.93 -1.18 13.49
N SER A 42 -0.86 -1.09 14.29
CA SER A 42 -0.94 -1.20 15.76
C SER A 42 -1.84 -0.13 16.35
N GLY A 43 -2.75 -0.53 17.27
CA GLY A 43 -3.66 0.37 17.99
C GLY A 43 -4.84 0.93 17.17
N LEU A 44 -4.90 0.67 15.86
CA LEU A 44 -5.97 1.23 15.03
C LEU A 44 -7.34 0.64 15.39
N GLN A 45 -7.44 -0.66 15.69
CA GLN A 45 -8.72 -1.26 16.08
C GLN A 45 -9.21 -0.73 17.42
N GLU A 46 -8.32 -0.53 18.41
CA GLU A 46 -8.66 0.07 19.69
C GLU A 46 -9.23 1.48 19.53
N LYS A 47 -8.69 2.25 18.57
CA LYS A 47 -9.09 3.63 18.30
C LYS A 47 -10.37 3.77 17.48
N TYR A 48 -10.57 2.91 16.47
CA TYR A 48 -11.65 3.06 15.48
C TYR A 48 -12.73 1.97 15.52
N GLY A 49 -12.53 0.95 16.36
CA GLY A 49 -13.47 -0.17 16.52
C GLY A 49 -13.28 -1.29 15.50
N ASP A 50 -13.83 -2.44 15.85
CA ASP A 50 -13.75 -3.69 15.07
C ASP A 50 -14.56 -3.66 13.76
N HIS A 51 -15.53 -2.76 13.67
CA HIS A 51 -16.33 -2.54 12.45
C HIS A 51 -15.60 -1.70 11.38
N ARG A 52 -14.49 -1.05 11.73
CA ARG A 52 -13.66 -0.24 10.83
C ARG A 52 -12.28 -0.84 10.59
N VAL A 53 -11.74 -1.58 11.57
CA VAL A 53 -10.42 -2.21 11.52
C VAL A 53 -10.59 -3.68 11.83
N MET A 54 -10.61 -4.50 10.81
CA MET A 54 -11.09 -5.89 10.86
C MET A 54 -9.99 -6.89 10.56
N ASP A 55 -10.01 -7.98 11.31
CA ASP A 55 -9.33 -9.20 10.88
C ASP A 55 -10.10 -9.88 9.73
N MET A 56 -9.44 -10.79 9.03
CA MET A 56 -10.08 -11.58 8.00
C MET A 56 -9.73 -13.07 8.14
N PRO A 57 -10.59 -13.99 7.69
CA PRO A 57 -10.23 -15.40 7.59
C PRO A 57 -9.13 -15.61 6.52
N VAL A 58 -8.43 -16.74 6.60
CA VAL A 58 -7.48 -17.17 5.55
C VAL A 58 -8.28 -17.59 4.30
N SER A 59 -8.76 -16.58 3.58
CA SER A 59 -9.58 -16.70 2.37
C SER A 59 -9.37 -15.47 1.49
N GLU A 60 -8.16 -15.29 1.01
CA GLU A 60 -7.71 -14.08 0.30
C GLU A 60 -8.60 -13.77 -0.92
N ASN A 61 -8.96 -14.78 -1.71
CA ASN A 61 -9.83 -14.60 -2.86
C ASN A 61 -11.22 -14.10 -2.46
N GLY A 62 -11.87 -14.79 -1.51
CA GLY A 62 -13.20 -14.42 -1.03
C GLY A 62 -13.23 -13.03 -0.41
N MET A 63 -12.24 -12.72 0.44
CA MET A 63 -12.16 -11.42 1.10
C MET A 63 -11.88 -10.28 0.12
N THR A 64 -11.01 -10.48 -0.88
CA THR A 64 -10.77 -9.46 -1.91
C THR A 64 -12.04 -9.17 -2.73
N GLY A 65 -12.84 -10.21 -3.03
CA GLY A 65 -14.14 -10.03 -3.65
C GLY A 65 -15.13 -9.24 -2.78
N ILE A 66 -15.24 -9.58 -1.50
CA ILE A 66 -16.09 -8.86 -0.53
C ILE A 66 -15.66 -7.38 -0.43
N ILE A 67 -14.38 -7.12 -0.32
CA ILE A 67 -13.83 -5.76 -0.19
C ILE A 67 -14.02 -4.96 -1.49
N THR A 68 -13.88 -5.59 -2.66
CA THR A 68 -14.24 -4.97 -3.93
C THR A 68 -15.71 -4.61 -3.96
N GLY A 69 -16.60 -5.51 -3.52
CA GLY A 69 -18.04 -5.23 -3.39
C GLY A 69 -18.35 -4.11 -2.40
N ALA A 70 -17.62 -4.01 -1.28
CA ALA A 70 -17.75 -2.91 -0.33
C ALA A 70 -17.39 -1.56 -0.98
N SER A 71 -16.32 -1.51 -1.79
CA SER A 71 -15.92 -0.29 -2.49
C SER A 71 -16.99 0.18 -3.48
N LEU A 72 -17.69 -0.73 -4.14
CA LEU A 72 -18.82 -0.42 -5.03
C LEU A 72 -20.05 0.13 -4.28
N ASN A 73 -20.08 -0.03 -2.96
CA ASN A 73 -21.15 0.48 -2.08
C ASN A 73 -20.72 1.71 -1.26
N GLY A 74 -19.67 2.40 -1.70
CA GLY A 74 -19.28 3.71 -1.16
C GLY A 74 -18.23 3.66 -0.05
N PHE A 75 -17.66 2.48 0.26
CA PHE A 75 -16.52 2.39 1.16
C PHE A 75 -15.19 2.59 0.43
N ARG A 76 -14.15 2.98 1.17
CA ARG A 76 -12.75 3.11 0.72
C ARG A 76 -11.87 2.14 1.51
N PRO A 77 -11.85 0.86 1.15
CA PRO A 77 -11.14 -0.15 1.92
C PRO A 77 -9.64 -0.14 1.63
N ILE A 78 -8.86 -0.38 2.69
CA ILE A 78 -7.44 -0.72 2.65
C ILE A 78 -7.35 -2.21 2.99
N LEU A 79 -7.13 -3.05 2.00
CA LEU A 79 -6.89 -4.48 2.18
C LEU A 79 -5.38 -4.73 2.32
N THR A 80 -4.96 -5.38 3.39
CA THR A 80 -3.54 -5.62 3.65
C THR A 80 -3.20 -7.11 3.61
N HIS A 81 -2.28 -7.49 2.74
CA HIS A 81 -1.63 -8.80 2.76
C HIS A 81 -0.24 -8.68 3.36
N GLN A 82 0.09 -9.55 4.32
CA GLN A 82 1.38 -9.57 5.00
C GLN A 82 2.56 -9.84 4.07
N ARG A 83 2.28 -10.45 2.90
CA ARG A 83 3.22 -10.74 1.83
C ARG A 83 2.52 -10.65 0.47
N VAL A 84 3.29 -10.22 -0.55
CA VAL A 84 2.79 -10.14 -1.93
C VAL A 84 2.29 -11.48 -2.46
N GLU A 85 2.89 -12.57 -2.00
CA GLU A 85 2.55 -13.94 -2.41
C GLU A 85 1.13 -14.34 -2.04
N PHE A 86 0.60 -13.83 -0.93
CA PHE A 86 -0.79 -14.11 -0.54
C PHE A 86 -1.80 -13.44 -1.48
N ALA A 87 -1.45 -12.30 -2.06
CA ALA A 87 -2.28 -11.65 -3.08
C ALA A 87 -2.40 -12.47 -4.37
N LEU A 88 -1.50 -13.44 -4.63
CA LEU A 88 -1.62 -14.34 -5.76
C LEU A 88 -2.88 -15.23 -5.68
N LEU A 89 -3.35 -15.53 -4.46
CA LEU A 89 -4.60 -16.26 -4.25
C LEU A 89 -5.83 -15.45 -4.66
N SER A 90 -5.73 -14.15 -4.72
CA SER A 90 -6.81 -13.21 -5.09
C SER A 90 -6.60 -12.52 -6.44
N ILE A 91 -5.68 -13.01 -7.25
CA ILE A 91 -5.33 -12.37 -8.52
C ILE A 91 -6.54 -12.21 -9.46
N GLU A 92 -7.49 -13.16 -9.41
CA GLU A 92 -8.73 -13.09 -10.18
C GLU A 92 -9.55 -11.86 -9.77
N GLN A 93 -9.78 -11.65 -8.48
CA GLN A 93 -10.57 -10.51 -7.98
C GLN A 93 -9.88 -9.17 -8.25
N ILE A 94 -8.55 -9.14 -8.19
CA ILE A 94 -7.76 -7.94 -8.46
C ILE A 94 -7.79 -7.61 -9.96
N VAL A 95 -7.51 -8.60 -10.82
CA VAL A 95 -7.27 -8.40 -12.26
C VAL A 95 -8.55 -8.37 -13.08
N ASN A 96 -9.47 -9.31 -12.83
CA ASN A 96 -10.67 -9.44 -13.64
C ASN A 96 -11.84 -8.62 -13.09
N GLN A 97 -11.89 -8.40 -11.78
CA GLN A 97 -12.95 -7.62 -11.15
C GLN A 97 -12.51 -6.16 -10.90
N ALA A 98 -11.69 -5.90 -9.89
CA ALA A 98 -11.36 -4.54 -9.48
C ALA A 98 -10.76 -3.71 -10.63
N ALA A 99 -9.76 -4.24 -11.33
CA ALA A 99 -9.07 -3.51 -12.42
C ALA A 99 -9.95 -3.22 -13.63
N LYS A 100 -10.97 -4.04 -13.90
CA LYS A 100 -11.79 -3.95 -15.13
C LYS A 100 -13.15 -3.30 -14.90
N TRP A 101 -13.60 -3.20 -13.66
CA TRP A 101 -14.96 -2.77 -13.33
C TRP A 101 -15.32 -1.42 -13.93
N PHE A 102 -14.47 -0.41 -13.77
CA PHE A 102 -14.69 0.92 -14.33
C PHE A 102 -14.88 0.89 -15.84
N TYR A 103 -14.05 0.14 -16.56
CA TYR A 103 -14.15 0.01 -18.02
C TYR A 103 -15.41 -0.75 -18.44
N MET A 104 -15.71 -1.90 -17.79
CA MET A 104 -16.87 -2.72 -18.11
C MET A 104 -18.20 -1.99 -17.85
N ASN A 105 -18.22 -1.07 -16.90
CA ASN A 105 -19.40 -0.26 -16.57
C ASN A 105 -19.36 1.12 -17.25
N ALA A 106 -18.68 1.26 -18.36
CA ALA A 106 -18.62 2.47 -19.17
C ALA A 106 -18.25 3.73 -18.38
N GLY A 107 -17.36 3.60 -17.39
CA GLY A 107 -16.89 4.71 -16.55
C GLY A 107 -17.88 5.23 -15.50
N GLN A 108 -18.97 4.52 -15.25
CA GLN A 108 -20.02 4.99 -14.34
C GLN A 108 -19.78 4.64 -12.87
N GLN A 109 -18.93 3.65 -12.59
CA GLN A 109 -18.70 3.17 -11.24
C GLN A 109 -17.21 2.89 -10.99
N ASN A 110 -16.66 3.57 -10.00
CA ASN A 110 -15.27 3.45 -9.57
C ASN A 110 -15.08 2.30 -8.57
N VAL A 111 -13.82 1.86 -8.40
CA VAL A 111 -13.43 0.85 -7.40
C VAL A 111 -12.30 1.45 -6.55
N PRO A 112 -12.62 2.31 -5.57
CA PRO A 112 -11.65 2.98 -4.72
C PRO A 112 -11.11 2.03 -3.64
N ILE A 113 -10.23 1.11 -4.02
CA ILE A 113 -9.60 0.13 -3.11
C ILE A 113 -8.08 0.30 -3.11
N VAL A 114 -7.48 0.26 -1.93
CA VAL A 114 -6.03 0.13 -1.77
C VAL A 114 -5.69 -1.29 -1.35
N ILE A 115 -4.84 -1.96 -2.11
CA ILE A 115 -4.32 -3.28 -1.76
C ILE A 115 -2.86 -3.11 -1.36
N ARG A 116 -2.58 -3.20 -0.05
CA ARG A 116 -1.23 -3.11 0.51
C ARG A 116 -0.58 -4.47 0.48
N LEU A 117 0.63 -4.52 -0.10
CA LEU A 117 1.41 -5.74 -0.27
C LEU A 117 2.82 -5.51 0.28
N ILE A 118 3.34 -6.48 1.04
CA ILE A 118 4.69 -6.39 1.60
C ILE A 118 5.62 -7.32 0.85
N ILE A 119 6.74 -6.78 0.37
CA ILE A 119 7.82 -7.51 -0.31
C ILE A 119 9.11 -7.48 0.53
N GLY A 120 10.09 -8.24 0.12
CA GLY A 120 11.42 -8.28 0.73
C GLY A 120 11.83 -9.67 1.16
N ARG A 121 13.13 -9.88 1.35
CA ARG A 121 13.79 -11.18 1.59
C ARG A 121 14.69 -11.11 2.83
N GLY A 122 15.32 -12.23 3.20
CA GLY A 122 16.38 -12.25 4.19
C GLY A 122 15.97 -12.72 5.58
N TRP A 123 14.73 -13.21 5.77
CA TRP A 123 14.23 -13.70 7.07
C TRP A 123 14.02 -15.22 7.12
N GLY A 124 14.72 -15.99 6.27
CA GLY A 124 14.61 -17.44 6.26
C GLY A 124 13.24 -17.99 5.83
N GLN A 125 12.41 -17.17 5.17
CA GLN A 125 11.05 -17.54 4.75
C GLN A 125 10.99 -18.27 3.41
N GLY A 126 12.14 -18.55 2.79
CA GLY A 126 12.25 -19.28 1.53
C GLY A 126 11.76 -18.48 0.32
N PRO A 127 11.76 -19.08 -0.88
CA PRO A 127 11.41 -18.39 -2.11
C PRO A 127 9.93 -18.03 -2.18
N GLN A 128 9.05 -18.75 -1.49
CA GLN A 128 7.61 -18.52 -1.49
C GLN A 128 7.18 -17.25 -0.73
N HIS A 129 8.10 -16.62 0.05
CA HIS A 129 7.80 -15.40 0.83
C HIS A 129 8.87 -14.33 0.64
N ALA A 130 9.52 -14.31 -0.53
CA ALA A 130 10.62 -13.40 -0.81
C ALA A 130 10.59 -12.84 -2.25
N GLN A 131 9.42 -12.84 -2.87
CA GLN A 131 9.23 -12.39 -4.24
C GLN A 131 9.02 -10.87 -4.33
N SER A 132 9.25 -10.34 -5.53
CA SER A 132 9.00 -8.94 -5.93
C SER A 132 8.19 -9.03 -7.22
N LEU A 133 6.88 -8.80 -7.13
CA LEU A 133 5.92 -9.07 -8.20
C LEU A 133 5.23 -7.80 -8.72
N GLU A 134 5.81 -6.65 -8.45
CA GLU A 134 5.27 -5.34 -8.86
C GLU A 134 5.01 -5.25 -10.36
N SER A 135 5.84 -5.86 -11.18
CA SER A 135 5.71 -5.86 -12.64
C SER A 135 4.46 -6.61 -13.11
N TRP A 136 4.00 -7.61 -12.37
CA TRP A 136 2.75 -8.32 -12.69
C TRP A 136 1.56 -7.36 -12.59
N PHE A 137 1.48 -6.60 -11.50
CA PHE A 137 0.40 -5.64 -11.29
C PHE A 137 0.53 -4.42 -12.21
N ALA A 138 1.75 -3.94 -12.44
CA ALA A 138 2.01 -2.81 -13.34
C ALA A 138 1.68 -3.12 -14.81
N HIS A 139 1.68 -4.40 -15.20
CA HIS A 139 1.27 -4.84 -16.54
C HIS A 139 -0.24 -4.77 -16.76
N ILE A 140 -1.05 -4.75 -15.70
CA ILE A 140 -2.52 -4.85 -15.78
C ILE A 140 -3.16 -3.47 -15.97
N PRO A 141 -3.80 -3.19 -17.13
CA PRO A 141 -4.57 -1.97 -17.31
C PRO A 141 -5.72 -1.87 -16.31
N GLY A 142 -5.85 -0.70 -15.66
CA GLY A 142 -6.83 -0.43 -14.62
C GLY A 142 -6.28 -0.47 -13.20
N LEU A 143 -5.04 -0.94 -13.00
CA LEU A 143 -4.35 -0.85 -11.72
C LEU A 143 -3.33 0.29 -11.72
N LYS A 144 -3.22 0.98 -10.59
CA LYS A 144 -2.10 1.86 -10.28
C LYS A 144 -1.16 1.14 -9.32
N VAL A 145 0.15 1.20 -9.57
CA VAL A 145 1.15 0.58 -8.69
C VAL A 145 2.02 1.65 -8.07
N VAL A 146 2.14 1.64 -6.75
CA VAL A 146 2.86 2.64 -5.96
C VAL A 146 3.88 1.94 -5.05
N MET A 147 5.14 2.39 -5.09
CA MET A 147 6.25 1.79 -4.36
C MET A 147 7.12 2.88 -3.71
N PRO A 148 6.74 3.43 -2.56
CA PRO A 148 7.50 4.48 -1.90
C PRO A 148 8.88 4.00 -1.44
N SER A 149 9.85 4.92 -1.40
CA SER A 149 11.25 4.65 -1.06
C SER A 149 11.71 5.25 0.28
N ASN A 150 10.89 6.07 0.92
CA ASN A 150 11.18 6.75 2.17
C ASN A 150 9.90 7.03 2.97
N SER A 151 10.02 7.47 4.22
CA SER A 151 8.89 7.72 5.12
C SER A 151 7.98 8.85 4.63
N TYR A 152 8.56 9.91 4.04
CA TYR A 152 7.78 11.03 3.48
C TYR A 152 6.87 10.55 2.35
N ASP A 153 7.44 9.87 1.37
CA ASP A 153 6.65 9.36 0.23
C ASP A 153 5.65 8.28 0.67
N ALA A 154 6.02 7.44 1.66
CA ALA A 154 5.13 6.40 2.19
C ALA A 154 3.84 6.98 2.76
N LYS A 155 3.94 8.00 3.63
CA LYS A 155 2.77 8.68 4.19
C LYS A 155 1.95 9.39 3.13
N GLY A 156 2.59 10.23 2.32
CA GLY A 156 1.89 11.06 1.33
C GLY A 156 1.26 10.24 0.20
N LEU A 157 1.94 9.20 -0.30
CA LEU A 157 1.42 8.32 -1.34
C LEU A 157 0.30 7.41 -0.82
N LEU A 158 0.35 6.93 0.44
CA LEU A 158 -0.73 6.12 0.98
C LEU A 158 -2.01 6.95 1.14
N ILE A 159 -1.91 8.18 1.66
CA ILE A 159 -3.05 9.09 1.72
C ILE A 159 -3.61 9.34 0.30
N SER A 160 -2.75 9.65 -0.68
CA SER A 160 -3.19 9.83 -2.06
C SER A 160 -3.82 8.58 -2.65
N SER A 161 -3.35 7.39 -2.28
CA SER A 161 -3.91 6.12 -2.73
C SER A 161 -5.31 5.86 -2.17
N VAL A 162 -5.55 6.20 -0.90
CA VAL A 162 -6.88 6.07 -0.28
C VAL A 162 -7.88 7.04 -0.90
N GLU A 163 -7.44 8.22 -1.30
CA GLU A 163 -8.26 9.24 -1.93
C GLU A 163 -8.48 9.02 -3.45
N ASP A 164 -7.73 8.10 -4.06
CA ASP A 164 -7.89 7.75 -5.48
C ASP A 164 -9.16 6.91 -5.71
N ASP A 165 -9.87 7.19 -6.78
CA ASP A 165 -11.09 6.48 -7.12
C ASP A 165 -10.86 5.16 -7.89
N ASN A 166 -9.60 4.82 -8.18
CA ASN A 166 -9.23 3.60 -8.89
C ASN A 166 -8.47 2.63 -7.97
N PRO A 167 -8.40 1.33 -8.32
CA PRO A 167 -7.63 0.37 -7.55
C PRO A 167 -6.14 0.71 -7.54
N VAL A 168 -5.58 0.80 -6.34
CA VAL A 168 -4.15 1.07 -6.13
C VAL A 168 -3.50 -0.12 -5.43
N ILE A 169 -2.46 -0.67 -6.05
CA ILE A 169 -1.56 -1.65 -5.45
C ILE A 169 -0.42 -0.88 -4.78
N PHE A 170 -0.42 -0.86 -3.46
CA PHE A 170 0.57 -0.16 -2.66
C PHE A 170 1.58 -1.15 -2.10
N ILE A 171 2.81 -1.15 -2.63
CA ILE A 171 3.84 -2.14 -2.31
C ILE A 171 4.89 -1.55 -1.38
N GLU A 172 5.06 -2.19 -0.23
CA GLU A 172 6.01 -1.81 0.82
C GLU A 172 7.19 -2.78 0.84
N HIS A 173 8.41 -2.27 0.81
CA HIS A 173 9.59 -3.12 0.99
C HIS A 173 9.93 -3.22 2.48
N ARG A 174 9.96 -4.45 3.01
CA ARG A 174 10.17 -4.72 4.44
C ARG A 174 11.46 -4.13 5.02
N TRP A 175 12.53 -4.03 4.20
CA TRP A 175 13.78 -3.42 4.65
C TRP A 175 13.68 -1.91 4.87
N LEU A 176 12.71 -1.24 4.28
CA LEU A 176 12.45 0.19 4.50
C LEU A 176 11.74 0.47 5.84
N HIS A 177 11.05 -0.51 6.43
CA HIS A 177 10.21 -0.29 7.62
C HIS A 177 10.98 0.33 8.80
N ASN A 178 12.27 0.10 8.92
CA ASN A 178 13.13 0.65 9.98
C ASN A 178 14.02 1.82 9.51
N THR A 179 13.84 2.33 8.29
CA THR A 179 14.51 3.55 7.86
C THR A 179 13.76 4.77 8.37
N PHE A 180 14.47 5.85 8.59
CA PHE A 180 13.93 7.11 9.11
C PHE A 180 13.98 8.20 8.06
N ASP A 181 13.03 9.13 8.11
CA ASP A 181 13.05 10.35 7.30
C ASP A 181 12.22 11.43 7.99
N ASN A 182 12.41 12.68 7.55
CA ASN A 182 11.68 13.83 8.05
C ASN A 182 10.28 13.91 7.42
N VAL A 183 9.24 13.81 8.26
CA VAL A 183 7.84 13.76 7.84
C VAL A 183 7.03 14.85 8.55
N PRO A 184 6.15 15.59 7.83
CA PRO A 184 5.17 16.48 8.46
C PRO A 184 4.21 15.74 9.37
N SER A 185 3.76 16.38 10.46
CA SER A 185 2.75 15.82 11.37
C SER A 185 1.36 15.79 10.74
N GLU A 186 1.02 16.83 9.98
CA GLU A 186 -0.25 16.94 9.24
C GLU A 186 -0.36 15.94 8.08
N GLY A 187 -1.58 15.76 7.58
CA GLY A 187 -1.84 15.01 6.35
C GLY A 187 -1.45 15.81 5.11
N TYR A 188 -0.67 15.20 4.25
CA TYR A 188 -0.27 15.77 2.94
C TYR A 188 -0.34 14.69 1.85
N ARG A 189 -0.24 15.11 0.59
CA ARG A 189 -0.33 14.22 -0.56
C ARG A 189 0.96 14.29 -1.38
N VAL A 190 1.37 13.12 -1.83
CA VAL A 190 2.39 12.97 -2.88
C VAL A 190 1.66 12.49 -4.14
N LEU A 191 1.91 13.13 -5.27
CA LEU A 191 1.18 12.85 -6.51
C LEU A 191 1.57 11.48 -7.08
N ILE A 192 0.58 10.63 -7.29
CA ILE A 192 0.74 9.36 -8.01
C ILE A 192 1.09 9.65 -9.47
N GLY A 193 2.02 8.89 -10.04
CA GLY A 193 2.45 9.06 -11.43
C GLY A 193 3.50 10.15 -11.65
N LYS A 194 4.06 10.73 -10.57
CA LYS A 194 5.16 11.70 -10.65
C LYS A 194 6.42 11.12 -10.01
N ALA A 195 7.52 11.15 -10.77
CA ALA A 195 8.84 10.83 -10.26
C ALA A 195 9.45 12.03 -9.53
N ARG A 196 10.30 11.76 -8.54
CA ARG A 196 11.09 12.77 -7.81
C ARG A 196 12.55 12.67 -8.26
N LEU A 197 13.20 13.81 -8.50
CA LEU A 197 14.64 13.87 -8.67
C LEU A 197 15.30 13.75 -7.29
N ALA A 198 15.86 12.57 -6.98
CA ALA A 198 16.49 12.30 -5.69
C ALA A 198 17.90 12.91 -5.60
N ARG A 199 18.66 12.89 -6.69
CA ARG A 199 20.02 13.46 -6.79
C ARG A 199 20.25 14.02 -8.19
N LYS A 200 20.89 15.19 -8.29
CA LYS A 200 21.31 15.76 -9.58
C LYS A 200 22.66 15.15 -10.00
N GLY A 201 22.84 14.94 -11.29
CA GLY A 201 24.06 14.46 -11.92
C GLY A 201 24.09 14.84 -13.41
N SER A 202 25.18 14.53 -14.10
CA SER A 202 25.42 14.88 -15.52
C SER A 202 25.73 13.69 -16.40
N ASP A 203 26.25 12.60 -15.84
CA ASP A 203 26.89 11.54 -16.63
C ASP A 203 25.93 10.37 -16.94
N VAL A 204 25.03 10.05 -16.00
CA VAL A 204 24.10 8.94 -16.12
C VAL A 204 22.78 9.25 -15.41
N THR A 205 21.69 8.71 -15.92
CA THR A 205 20.38 8.72 -15.24
C THR A 205 20.04 7.33 -14.71
N ILE A 206 19.84 7.22 -13.40
CA ILE A 206 19.37 5.99 -12.74
C ILE A 206 17.90 6.18 -12.38
N VAL A 207 17.04 5.29 -12.88
CA VAL A 207 15.62 5.25 -12.53
C VAL A 207 15.39 4.04 -11.63
N SER A 208 14.88 4.28 -10.43
CA SER A 208 14.63 3.22 -9.44
C SER A 208 13.42 3.53 -8.56
N HIS A 209 12.91 2.53 -7.88
CA HIS A 209 11.78 2.63 -6.96
C HIS A 209 12.03 1.80 -5.69
N SER A 210 11.24 2.03 -4.66
CA SER A 210 11.28 1.29 -3.41
C SER A 210 12.70 1.25 -2.80
N TYR A 211 13.13 0.12 -2.26
CA TYR A 211 14.44 -0.04 -1.62
C TYR A 211 15.62 0.27 -2.56
N MET A 212 15.47 0.00 -3.86
CA MET A 212 16.56 0.24 -4.82
C MET A 212 16.92 1.72 -4.99
N VAL A 213 16.07 2.65 -4.56
CA VAL A 213 16.44 4.08 -4.51
C VAL A 213 17.57 4.32 -3.50
N LEU A 214 17.53 3.64 -2.34
CA LEU A 214 18.60 3.75 -1.34
C LEU A 214 19.92 3.19 -1.88
N GLU A 215 19.87 2.02 -2.55
CA GLU A 215 21.07 1.43 -3.17
C GLU A 215 21.62 2.30 -4.29
N SER A 216 20.75 2.89 -5.11
CA SER A 216 21.16 3.82 -6.17
C SER A 216 21.83 5.08 -5.62
N LEU A 217 21.32 5.63 -4.51
CA LEU A 217 21.95 6.78 -3.84
C LEU A 217 23.32 6.41 -3.27
N ARG A 218 23.46 5.23 -2.65
CA ARG A 218 24.75 4.72 -2.14
C ARG A 218 25.77 4.52 -3.25
N CYS A 219 25.35 4.03 -4.42
CA CYS A 219 26.22 3.88 -5.59
C CYS A 219 26.63 5.22 -6.21
N ALA A 220 25.83 6.26 -6.03
CA ALA A 220 26.07 7.58 -6.59
C ALA A 220 27.00 8.46 -5.73
N ASP A 221 27.33 8.03 -4.51
CA ASP A 221 28.33 8.63 -3.61
C ASP A 221 29.72 8.08 -3.89
#